data_9bdde305b5d529a8af48172b237a7d62
#
_entry.id   9bdde305b5d529a8af48172b237a7d62
#
_cell.length_a   1.000
_cell.length_b   1.000
_cell.length_c   1.000
_cell.angle_alpha   90.00
_cell.angle_beta   90.00
_cell.angle_gamma   90.00
#
_symmetry.space_group_name_H-M   'P 1'
#
loop_
_entity.id
_entity.type
_entity.pdbx_description
1 polymer ?
#
loop_
_entity_poly.entity_id
_entity_poly.type
_entity_poly.pdbx_seq_one_letter_code
_entity_poly.pdbx_strand_id
1 'polypeptide(L)'
;MALTYIQKTVHPASITLHESNGVAYFTFPLLEQTRMVRHAFSTRLGGASKGYFSTMNFSLTRGDNRDDVLENYRKMARILGTDVSKMVLSHQTHTTNIRLVTEADAGKGIWRERDYENIDGLITNVPGLTL
;
A
#
# COMPACT_ATOMS: atom_id res chain seq x y z
N MET A 1 9.39 13.37 -16.97
CA MET A 1 9.79 14.39 -15.97
C MET A 1 10.41 13.63 -14.81
N ALA A 2 11.61 13.98 -14.42
CA ALA A 2 12.24 13.36 -13.24
C ALA A 2 11.53 13.84 -11.98
N LEU A 3 11.10 12.91 -11.13
CA LEU A 3 10.52 13.24 -9.83
C LEU A 3 11.63 13.58 -8.86
N THR A 4 11.48 14.69 -8.16
CA THR A 4 12.39 15.12 -7.11
C THR A 4 11.61 15.45 -5.84
N TYR A 5 12.20 15.17 -4.69
CA TYR A 5 11.70 15.64 -3.41
C TYR A 5 12.79 16.43 -2.70
N ILE A 6 12.38 17.36 -1.87
CA ILE A 6 13.29 18.20 -1.10
C ILE A 6 13.32 17.71 0.34
N GLN A 7 14.46 17.23 0.78
CA GLN A 7 14.70 16.91 2.18
C GLN A 7 15.18 18.18 2.90
N LYS A 8 14.42 18.61 3.90
CA LYS A 8 14.71 19.86 4.65
C LYS A 8 15.66 19.69 5.83
N THR A 9 16.17 18.50 6.06
CA THR A 9 17.06 18.19 7.20
C THR A 9 18.44 17.73 6.71
N VAL A 10 19.45 17.99 7.52
CA VAL A 10 20.86 17.63 7.24
C VAL A 10 21.16 16.16 7.56
N HIS A 11 20.18 15.41 8.08
CA HIS A 11 20.34 13.99 8.40
C HIS A 11 20.33 13.12 7.12
N PRO A 12 20.98 11.96 7.17
CA PRO A 12 20.89 10.99 6.06
C PRO A 12 19.42 10.75 5.68
N ALA A 13 19.18 10.56 4.39
CA ALA A 13 17.83 10.33 3.90
C ALA A 13 17.19 9.15 4.65
N SER A 14 16.09 9.43 5.36
CA SER A 14 15.31 8.40 6.06
C SER A 14 14.31 7.68 5.15
N ILE A 15 14.17 8.20 3.92
CA ILE A 15 13.32 7.63 2.87
C ILE A 15 14.04 7.68 1.53
N THR A 16 13.75 6.73 0.66
CA THR A 16 14.27 6.67 -0.72
C THR A 16 13.13 6.71 -1.71
N LEU A 17 13.18 7.63 -2.67
CA LEU A 17 12.21 7.71 -3.77
C LEU A 17 12.60 6.73 -4.87
N HIS A 18 11.63 5.97 -5.34
CA HIS A 18 11.73 5.06 -6.47
C HIS A 18 10.68 5.38 -7.53
N GLU A 19 10.98 5.00 -8.76
CA GLU A 19 10.01 5.00 -9.85
C GLU A 19 10.11 3.65 -10.58
N SER A 20 8.98 3.00 -10.76
CA SER A 20 8.87 1.75 -11.50
C SER A 20 7.57 1.73 -12.32
N ASN A 21 7.70 1.54 -13.63
CA ASN A 21 6.55 1.52 -14.56
C ASN A 21 5.62 2.74 -14.39
N GLY A 22 6.19 3.93 -14.20
CA GLY A 22 5.48 5.18 -14.01
C GLY A 22 4.86 5.38 -12.62
N VAL A 23 5.01 4.43 -11.70
CA VAL A 23 4.57 4.57 -10.31
C VAL A 23 5.70 5.07 -9.45
N ALA A 24 5.46 6.18 -8.74
CA ALA A 24 6.39 6.73 -7.76
C ALA A 24 6.04 6.26 -6.34
N TYR A 25 7.02 5.77 -5.60
CA TYR A 25 6.84 5.29 -4.24
C TYR A 25 8.10 5.49 -3.40
N PHE A 26 7.97 5.45 -2.10
CA PHE A 26 9.08 5.53 -1.16
C PHE A 26 9.33 4.20 -0.48
N THR A 27 10.60 3.98 -0.10
CA THR A 27 11.00 2.94 0.86
C THR A 27 11.75 3.55 2.04
N PHE A 28 11.86 2.79 3.11
CA PHE A 28 12.56 3.16 4.34
C PHE A 28 13.84 2.33 4.46
N PRO A 29 15.03 2.93 4.31
CA PRO A 29 16.31 2.20 4.34
C PRO A 29 16.51 1.31 5.58
N LEU A 30 16.00 1.73 6.74
CA LEU A 30 16.06 0.92 7.95
C LEU A 30 15.29 -0.40 7.84
N LEU A 31 14.13 -0.39 7.16
CA LEU A 31 13.38 -1.62 6.90
C LEU A 31 14.05 -2.49 5.83
N GLU A 32 14.63 -1.87 4.79
CA GLU A 32 15.37 -2.58 3.75
C GLU A 32 16.58 -3.34 4.31
N GLN A 33 17.30 -2.73 5.26
CA GLN A 33 18.46 -3.34 5.91
C GLN A 33 18.10 -4.62 6.66
N THR A 34 16.88 -4.77 7.16
CA THR A 34 16.46 -5.98 7.86
C THR A 34 16.38 -7.20 6.95
N ARG A 35 16.12 -6.99 5.65
CA ARG A 35 15.86 -8.04 4.64
C ARG A 35 14.70 -8.98 5.00
N MET A 36 13.89 -8.61 5.99
CA MET A 36 12.78 -9.44 6.50
C MET A 36 11.47 -9.13 5.78
N VAL A 37 11.31 -7.90 5.26
CA VAL A 37 10.07 -7.45 4.66
C VAL A 37 10.33 -6.71 3.35
N ARG A 38 9.39 -6.79 2.43
CA ARG A 38 9.23 -5.84 1.33
C ARG A 38 8.21 -4.81 1.72
N HIS A 39 8.47 -3.55 1.44
CA HIS A 39 7.56 -2.47 1.79
C HIS A 39 7.63 -1.37 0.75
N ALA A 40 6.56 -0.61 0.65
CA ALA A 40 6.49 0.59 -0.16
C ALA A 40 5.48 1.57 0.43
N PHE A 41 5.78 2.84 0.37
CA PHE A 41 4.85 3.91 0.67
C PHE A 41 4.49 4.61 -0.64
N SER A 42 3.26 4.44 -1.09
CA SER A 42 2.80 4.98 -2.37
C SER A 42 2.77 6.52 -2.36
N THR A 43 3.04 7.11 -3.51
CA THR A 43 2.69 8.50 -3.77
C THR A 43 1.36 8.58 -4.52
N ARG A 44 0.90 9.79 -4.80
CA ARG A 44 -0.30 10.01 -5.63
C ARG A 44 -0.05 9.78 -7.14
N LEU A 45 1.18 9.51 -7.55
CA LEU A 45 1.59 9.50 -8.95
C LEU A 45 1.63 8.09 -9.54
N GLY A 46 1.25 7.98 -10.82
CA GLY A 46 1.38 6.74 -11.59
C GLY A 46 0.20 5.78 -11.48
N GLY A 47 -0.89 6.18 -10.86
CA GLY A 47 -2.12 5.39 -10.79
C GLY A 47 -2.96 5.45 -12.07
N ALA A 48 -4.08 4.72 -12.06
CA ALA A 48 -5.06 4.62 -13.14
C ALA A 48 -6.26 5.55 -12.93
N SER A 49 -6.53 5.98 -11.70
CA SER A 49 -7.68 6.83 -11.37
C SER A 49 -7.62 8.19 -12.06
N LYS A 50 -8.77 8.76 -12.36
CA LYS A 50 -8.92 9.96 -13.17
C LYS A 50 -9.65 11.09 -12.42
N GLY A 51 -9.60 12.29 -12.99
CA GLY A 51 -10.32 13.44 -12.46
C GLY A 51 -9.92 13.76 -11.02
N TYR A 52 -10.92 13.90 -10.16
CA TYR A 52 -10.70 14.22 -8.73
C TYR A 52 -9.81 13.21 -8.00
N PHE A 53 -9.86 11.94 -8.41
CA PHE A 53 -9.09 10.84 -7.78
C PHE A 53 -7.69 10.62 -8.38
N SER A 54 -7.27 11.48 -9.33
CA SER A 54 -5.97 11.32 -10.03
C SER A 54 -4.78 11.32 -9.07
N THR A 55 -3.88 10.35 -9.18
CA THR A 55 -4.00 9.17 -10.03
C THR A 55 -3.99 7.88 -9.22
N MET A 56 -3.28 7.83 -8.07
CA MET A 56 -3.10 6.66 -7.23
C MET A 56 -4.07 6.71 -6.05
N ASN A 57 -5.34 6.38 -6.30
CA ASN A 57 -6.36 6.29 -5.27
C ASN A 57 -6.59 4.81 -4.89
N PHE A 58 -6.67 4.52 -3.60
CA PHE A 58 -6.91 3.18 -3.05
C PHE A 58 -8.27 3.04 -2.37
N SER A 59 -9.09 4.10 -2.36
CA SER A 59 -10.40 4.03 -1.73
C SER A 59 -11.43 3.37 -2.62
N LEU A 60 -11.96 2.25 -2.20
CA LEU A 60 -13.06 1.53 -2.88
C LEU A 60 -14.45 2.11 -2.55
N THR A 61 -14.53 3.07 -1.62
CA THR A 61 -15.82 3.56 -1.06
C THR A 61 -16.09 5.04 -1.28
N ARG A 62 -15.16 5.79 -1.90
CA ARG A 62 -15.28 7.24 -2.10
C ARG A 62 -15.86 7.66 -3.46
N GLY A 63 -16.34 6.71 -4.27
CA GLY A 63 -17.01 7.00 -5.54
C GLY A 63 -16.09 7.05 -6.76
N ASP A 64 -14.86 6.56 -6.66
CA ASP A 64 -13.99 6.34 -7.81
C ASP A 64 -14.43 5.11 -8.63
N ASN A 65 -13.95 5.01 -9.87
CA ASN A 65 -14.14 3.81 -10.68
C ASN A 65 -13.44 2.62 -10.02
N ARG A 66 -14.20 1.55 -9.74
CA ARG A 66 -13.69 0.36 -9.05
C ARG A 66 -12.54 -0.33 -9.81
N ASP A 67 -12.61 -0.39 -11.13
CA ASP A 67 -11.58 -1.05 -11.94
C ASP A 67 -10.28 -0.25 -11.92
N ASP A 68 -10.35 1.08 -11.94
CA ASP A 68 -9.18 1.96 -11.80
C ASP A 68 -8.52 1.78 -10.41
N VAL A 69 -9.33 1.71 -9.35
CA VAL A 69 -8.83 1.45 -7.99
C VAL A 69 -8.17 0.08 -7.88
N LEU A 70 -8.80 -0.96 -8.45
CA LEU A 70 -8.20 -2.31 -8.47
C LEU A 70 -6.90 -2.34 -9.28
N GLU A 71 -6.80 -1.59 -10.38
CA GLU A 71 -5.54 -1.49 -11.12
C GLU A 71 -4.46 -0.77 -10.29
N ASN A 72 -4.82 0.22 -9.47
CA ASN A 72 -3.89 0.85 -8.55
C ASN A 72 -3.32 -0.17 -7.55
N TYR A 73 -4.17 -1.03 -6.97
CA TYR A 73 -3.70 -2.13 -6.12
C TYR A 73 -2.79 -3.11 -6.87
N ARG A 74 -3.13 -3.48 -8.12
CA ARG A 74 -2.28 -4.36 -8.94
C ARG A 74 -0.91 -3.74 -9.22
N LYS A 75 -0.85 -2.43 -9.47
CA LYS A 75 0.42 -1.71 -9.67
C LYS A 75 1.29 -1.80 -8.41
N MET A 76 0.72 -1.55 -7.24
CA MET A 76 1.46 -1.69 -5.98
C MET A 76 1.85 -3.14 -5.67
N ALA A 77 0.97 -4.09 -5.97
CA ALA A 77 1.28 -5.51 -5.82
C ALA A 77 2.51 -5.93 -6.65
N ARG A 78 2.60 -5.46 -7.91
CA ARG A 78 3.78 -5.70 -8.75
C ARG A 78 5.07 -5.13 -8.14
N ILE A 79 5.02 -3.92 -7.59
CA ILE A 79 6.16 -3.29 -6.90
C ILE A 79 6.59 -4.13 -5.69
N LEU A 80 5.65 -4.60 -4.91
CA LEU A 80 5.90 -5.43 -3.73
C LEU A 80 6.25 -6.89 -4.07
N GLY A 81 6.07 -7.31 -5.32
CA GLY A 81 6.30 -8.69 -5.73
C GLY A 81 5.25 -9.66 -5.16
N THR A 82 4.01 -9.20 -5.05
CA THR A 82 2.86 -9.96 -4.54
C THR A 82 1.69 -9.89 -5.53
N ASP A 83 0.54 -10.42 -5.12
CA ASP A 83 -0.72 -10.35 -5.84
C ASP A 83 -1.81 -9.76 -4.94
N VAL A 84 -2.80 -9.10 -5.52
CA VAL A 84 -3.92 -8.49 -4.76
C VAL A 84 -4.71 -9.50 -3.93
N SER A 85 -4.74 -10.78 -4.34
CA SER A 85 -5.37 -11.85 -3.58
C SER A 85 -4.62 -12.19 -2.27
N LYS A 86 -3.38 -11.73 -2.13
CA LYS A 86 -2.55 -11.87 -0.92
C LYS A 86 -2.49 -10.61 -0.06
N MET A 87 -3.12 -9.55 -0.50
CA MET A 87 -3.18 -8.28 0.24
C MET A 87 -4.38 -8.28 1.19
N VAL A 88 -4.19 -7.67 2.36
CA VAL A 88 -5.24 -7.53 3.40
C VAL A 88 -5.32 -6.08 3.81
N LEU A 89 -6.51 -5.50 3.80
CA LEU A 89 -6.72 -4.12 4.25
C LEU A 89 -7.29 -4.04 5.65
N SER A 90 -6.80 -3.10 6.42
CA SER A 90 -7.42 -2.66 7.66
C SER A 90 -8.76 -1.96 7.40
N HIS A 91 -9.52 -1.69 8.44
CA HIS A 91 -10.66 -0.77 8.43
C HIS A 91 -10.40 0.30 9.49
N GLN A 92 -9.56 1.25 9.12
CA GLN A 92 -9.12 2.32 10.01
C GLN A 92 -10.28 3.23 10.39
N THR A 93 -10.50 3.40 11.68
CA THR A 93 -11.50 4.30 12.26
C THR A 93 -10.92 5.10 13.43
N HIS A 94 -9.59 5.16 13.51
CA HIS A 94 -8.83 5.87 14.54
C HIS A 94 -9.04 5.31 15.95
N THR A 95 -9.06 3.98 16.03
CA THR A 95 -9.06 3.22 17.29
C THR A 95 -7.65 2.73 17.63
N THR A 96 -7.52 1.91 18.66
CA THR A 96 -6.26 1.22 19.03
C THR A 96 -6.30 -0.28 18.72
N ASN A 97 -7.31 -0.72 17.98
CA ASN A 97 -7.52 -2.14 17.69
C ASN A 97 -6.52 -2.65 16.65
N ILE A 98 -5.87 -3.76 16.99
CA ILE A 98 -4.92 -4.47 16.11
C ILE A 98 -5.46 -5.88 15.87
N ARG A 99 -5.43 -6.32 14.61
CA ARG A 99 -5.83 -7.69 14.22
C ARG A 99 -4.61 -8.52 13.85
N LEU A 100 -4.52 -9.72 14.41
CA LEU A 100 -3.64 -10.75 13.90
C LEU A 100 -4.24 -11.31 12.60
N VAL A 101 -3.51 -11.18 11.50
CA VAL A 101 -3.89 -11.63 10.16
C VAL A 101 -3.26 -12.98 9.88
N THR A 102 -4.08 -13.90 9.40
CA THR A 102 -3.67 -15.25 9.00
C THR A 102 -3.90 -15.48 7.51
N GLU A 103 -3.50 -16.63 7.00
CA GLU A 103 -3.71 -16.99 5.59
C GLU A 103 -5.21 -16.99 5.21
N ALA A 104 -6.10 -17.25 6.15
CA ALA A 104 -7.55 -17.16 5.96
C ALA A 104 -8.05 -15.73 5.68
N ASP A 105 -7.25 -14.71 5.94
CA ASP A 105 -7.60 -13.31 5.69
C ASP A 105 -7.12 -12.81 4.32
N ALA A 106 -6.36 -13.58 3.57
CA ALA A 106 -5.83 -13.20 2.27
C ALA A 106 -6.91 -12.63 1.33
N GLY A 107 -6.66 -11.46 0.76
CA GLY A 107 -7.56 -10.76 -0.16
C GLY A 107 -8.68 -9.94 0.50
N LYS A 108 -8.84 -9.97 1.83
CA LYS A 108 -9.91 -9.24 2.50
C LYS A 108 -9.74 -7.72 2.36
N GLY A 109 -10.81 -7.08 1.94
CA GLY A 109 -10.90 -5.63 1.75
C GLY A 109 -10.60 -5.14 0.34
N ILE A 110 -10.00 -5.98 -0.52
CA ILE A 110 -9.72 -5.66 -1.93
C ILE A 110 -10.38 -6.68 -2.84
N TRP A 111 -9.92 -7.92 -2.75
CA TRP A 111 -10.33 -9.03 -3.62
C TRP A 111 -11.66 -9.66 -3.17
N ARG A 112 -11.87 -9.71 -1.87
CA ARG A 112 -13.09 -10.20 -1.23
C ARG A 112 -13.51 -9.31 -0.06
N GLU A 113 -14.74 -9.45 0.38
CA GLU A 113 -15.27 -8.66 1.48
C GLU A 113 -14.52 -8.93 2.79
N ARG A 114 -14.42 -7.89 3.59
CA ARG A 114 -13.96 -7.91 4.96
C ARG A 114 -15.07 -8.41 5.88
N ASP A 115 -14.71 -9.20 6.87
CA ASP A 115 -15.59 -9.68 7.95
C ASP A 115 -15.25 -9.06 9.32
N TYR A 116 -14.53 -7.93 9.29
CA TYR A 116 -14.16 -7.16 10.48
C TYR A 116 -14.28 -5.66 10.23
N GLU A 117 -14.48 -4.92 11.30
CA GLU A 117 -14.53 -3.45 11.32
C GLU A 117 -13.70 -2.89 12.47
N ASN A 118 -13.41 -1.57 12.43
CA ASN A 118 -12.71 -0.84 13.49
C ASN A 118 -11.36 -1.45 13.85
N ILE A 119 -10.59 -1.84 12.83
CA ILE A 119 -9.24 -2.38 12.94
C ILE A 119 -8.28 -1.38 12.30
N ASP A 120 -7.45 -0.75 13.10
CA ASP A 120 -6.51 0.30 12.66
C ASP A 120 -5.13 -0.25 12.35
N GLY A 121 -4.74 -1.35 12.99
CA GLY A 121 -3.47 -2.01 12.75
C GLY A 121 -3.64 -3.47 12.35
N LEU A 122 -2.74 -3.94 11.49
CA LEU A 122 -2.64 -5.35 11.11
C LEU A 122 -1.26 -5.87 11.48
N ILE A 123 -1.19 -7.10 11.95
CA ILE A 123 0.06 -7.81 12.24
C ILE A 123 -0.04 -9.23 11.70
N THR A 124 1.04 -9.76 11.15
CA THR A 124 1.11 -11.15 10.71
C THR A 124 2.52 -11.72 10.88
N ASN A 125 2.60 -13.03 11.06
CA ASN A 125 3.82 -13.81 10.93
C ASN A 125 3.74 -14.79 9.73
N VAL A 126 2.75 -14.65 8.87
CA VAL A 126 2.57 -15.51 7.70
C VAL A 126 3.35 -14.94 6.52
N PRO A 127 4.40 -15.65 6.03
CA PRO A 127 5.15 -15.19 4.87
C PRO A 127 4.25 -15.08 3.62
N GLY A 128 4.50 -14.05 2.81
CA GLY A 128 3.78 -13.85 1.55
C GLY A 128 2.45 -13.11 1.66
N LEU A 129 1.94 -12.83 2.87
CA LEU A 129 0.85 -11.88 3.04
C LEU A 129 1.37 -10.44 2.99
N THR A 130 0.56 -9.56 2.42
CA THR A 130 0.82 -8.12 2.35
C THR A 130 -0.26 -7.36 3.13
N LEU A 131 0.14 -6.49 4.03
CA LEU A 131 -0.74 -5.73 4.92
C LEU A 131 -0.78 -4.25 4.52
#